data_034dc8be673f5ece9dfb9db555c14262
#
_entry.id   034dc8be673f5ece9dfb9db555c14262
#
_cell.length_a   1.000
_cell.length_b   1.000
_cell.length_c   1.000
_cell.angle_alpha   90.00
_cell.angle_beta   90.00
_cell.angle_gamma   90.00
#
_symmetry.space_group_name_H-M   'P 1'
#
loop_
_entity.id
_entity.type
_entity.pdbx_description
1 polymer ?
#
loop_
_entity_poly.entity_id
_entity_poly.type
_entity_poly.pdbx_seq_one_letter_code
_entity_poly.pdbx_strand_id
1 'polypeptide(L)'
;MVSTASVSKAPSILQWSTAPQVAAILNEMRRDALNLSPLSRARMLSLRLSANDLLRMYYKYIGVLGGPSSVYRFEAVWHGRTVRTVVKEPVQSVRLECVVHNPILTDGPTWDCAAVSLRAIDQNGNLLPYCGEAVQLSVEGPVKILGPAIVPLRGGMAGTYLATTGEAGRAVLHCRMEGALDVEAALTVRKRSGAENAN
;
A
#
# COMPACT_ATOMS: atom_id res chain seq x y z
N MET A 1 -4.69 -12.30 21.56
CA MET A 1 -3.44 -13.05 21.41
C MET A 1 -2.90 -12.78 20.01
N VAL A 2 -1.85 -11.98 19.91
CA VAL A 2 -1.19 -11.67 18.64
C VAL A 2 -0.28 -12.85 18.33
N SER A 3 -0.59 -13.62 17.30
CA SER A 3 0.26 -14.71 16.83
C SER A 3 1.50 -14.14 16.16
N THR A 4 2.66 -14.55 16.63
CA THR A 4 3.96 -14.21 16.09
C THR A 4 4.10 -14.67 14.64
N ALA A 5 4.56 -13.78 13.76
CA ALA A 5 4.84 -14.08 12.38
C ALA A 5 5.85 -15.23 12.27
N SER A 6 5.47 -16.33 11.63
CA SER A 6 6.37 -17.40 11.29
C SER A 6 7.17 -17.02 10.04
N VAL A 7 8.47 -16.82 10.18
CA VAL A 7 9.38 -16.65 9.04
C VAL A 7 9.60 -18.02 8.40
N SER A 8 8.92 -18.30 7.30
CA SER A 8 9.01 -19.57 6.59
C SER A 8 10.14 -19.60 5.58
N LYS A 9 11.38 -19.40 6.00
CA LYS A 9 12.61 -19.92 5.39
C LYS A 9 13.81 -19.49 6.21
N ALA A 10 14.18 -20.31 7.19
CA ALA A 10 15.55 -20.28 7.70
C ALA A 10 16.47 -20.82 6.60
N PRO A 11 17.65 -20.21 6.36
CA PRO A 11 18.63 -20.77 5.44
C PRO A 11 19.07 -22.14 5.97
N SER A 12 19.18 -23.12 5.06
CA SER A 12 19.54 -24.51 5.32
C SER A 12 20.95 -24.73 5.94
N ILE A 13 21.62 -23.66 6.35
CA ILE A 13 22.99 -23.66 6.88
C ILE A 13 23.03 -23.48 8.40
N LEU A 14 21.93 -23.03 9.04
CA LEU A 14 21.90 -22.82 10.48
C LEU A 14 20.89 -23.76 11.13
N GLN A 15 21.37 -24.67 11.96
CA GLN A 15 20.50 -25.43 12.86
C GLN A 15 19.78 -24.45 13.80
N TRP A 16 18.52 -24.68 14.07
CA TRP A 16 17.65 -23.78 14.91
C TRP A 16 18.25 -23.47 16.28
N SER A 17 19.14 -24.35 16.81
CA SER A 17 19.84 -24.16 18.08
C SER A 17 20.88 -23.03 18.07
N THR A 18 21.39 -22.64 16.90
CA THR A 18 22.44 -21.59 16.76
C THR A 18 21.89 -20.23 16.33
N ALA A 19 20.66 -20.17 15.85
CA ALA A 19 20.03 -18.92 15.38
C ALA A 19 20.03 -17.78 16.42
N PRO A 20 19.75 -17.99 17.71
CA PRO A 20 19.78 -16.91 18.71
C PRO A 20 21.19 -16.34 18.92
N GLN A 21 22.24 -17.16 18.82
CA GLN A 21 23.63 -16.72 18.98
C GLN A 21 24.09 -15.87 17.80
N VAL A 22 23.73 -16.28 16.57
CA VAL A 22 24.00 -15.50 15.36
C VAL A 22 23.23 -14.19 15.36
N ALA A 23 21.97 -14.22 15.76
CA ALA A 23 21.14 -13.02 15.89
C ALA A 23 21.74 -12.01 16.89
N ALA A 24 22.30 -12.50 18.02
CA ALA A 24 22.97 -11.66 18.99
C ALA A 24 24.21 -10.96 18.40
N ILE A 25 25.03 -11.69 17.65
CA ILE A 25 26.22 -11.14 16.97
C ILE A 25 25.79 -10.10 15.93
N LEU A 26 24.82 -10.39 15.09
CA LEU A 26 24.34 -9.47 14.06
C LEU A 26 23.70 -8.21 14.64
N ASN A 27 22.99 -8.32 15.77
CA ASN A 27 22.43 -7.17 16.47
C ASN A 27 23.52 -6.28 17.11
N GLU A 28 24.63 -6.87 17.57
CA GLU A 28 25.78 -6.11 18.05
C GLU A 28 26.46 -5.39 16.89
N MET A 29 26.68 -6.03 15.75
CA MET A 29 27.20 -5.39 14.53
C MET A 29 26.34 -4.22 14.07
N ARG A 30 25.02 -4.30 14.24
CA ARG A 30 24.10 -3.21 13.93
C ARG A 30 24.31 -1.97 14.80
N ARG A 31 24.73 -2.15 16.07
CA ARG A 31 24.92 -1.05 17.04
C ARG A 31 26.30 -0.41 16.91
N ASP A 32 27.34 -1.21 16.80
CA ASP A 32 28.73 -0.79 16.90
C ASP A 32 29.59 -1.16 15.67
N ALA A 33 28.96 -1.39 14.53
CA ALA A 33 29.61 -1.80 13.30
C ALA A 33 30.43 -3.09 13.49
N LEU A 34 31.74 -3.08 13.25
CA LEU A 34 32.62 -4.27 13.36
C LEU A 34 33.27 -4.43 14.75
N ASN A 35 32.94 -3.58 15.73
CA ASN A 35 33.47 -3.70 17.10
C ASN A 35 32.67 -4.72 17.90
N LEU A 36 33.02 -6.01 17.71
CA LEU A 36 32.39 -7.10 18.44
C LEU A 36 33.00 -7.26 19.83
N SER A 37 32.14 -7.48 20.83
CA SER A 37 32.55 -7.81 22.19
C SER A 37 33.35 -9.10 22.25
N PRO A 38 34.18 -9.33 23.30
CA PRO A 38 34.89 -10.58 23.48
C PRO A 38 33.97 -11.81 23.48
N LEU A 39 32.76 -11.66 24.02
CA LEU A 39 31.75 -12.73 24.04
C LEU A 39 31.26 -13.07 22.63
N SER A 40 30.98 -12.09 21.80
CA SER A 40 30.56 -12.29 20.41
C SER A 40 31.68 -12.88 19.55
N ARG A 41 32.94 -12.49 19.79
CA ARG A 41 34.10 -13.11 19.15
C ARG A 41 34.26 -14.59 19.55
N ALA A 42 34.08 -14.94 20.83
CA ALA A 42 34.10 -16.32 21.29
C ALA A 42 32.96 -17.15 20.64
N ARG A 43 31.77 -16.58 20.53
CA ARG A 43 30.63 -17.21 19.82
C ARG A 43 30.91 -17.43 18.34
N MET A 44 31.54 -16.45 17.67
CA MET A 44 31.99 -16.62 16.28
C MET A 44 32.90 -17.85 16.12
N LEU A 45 33.89 -17.97 16.96
CA LEU A 45 34.84 -19.09 16.93
C LEU A 45 34.14 -20.44 17.20
N SER A 46 33.26 -20.49 18.20
CA SER A 46 32.48 -21.71 18.53
C SER A 46 31.55 -22.14 17.38
N LEU A 47 31.01 -21.18 16.63
CA LEU A 47 30.14 -21.44 15.48
C LEU A 47 30.91 -21.60 14.15
N ARG A 48 32.23 -21.53 14.18
CA ARG A 48 33.11 -21.58 13.00
C ARG A 48 32.74 -20.58 11.93
N LEU A 49 32.29 -19.38 12.34
CA LEU A 49 31.91 -18.31 11.46
C LEU A 49 33.13 -17.43 11.16
N SER A 50 33.39 -17.18 9.88
CA SER A 50 34.38 -16.21 9.44
C SER A 50 33.80 -14.79 9.44
N ALA A 51 34.68 -13.78 9.40
CA ALA A 51 34.25 -12.39 9.24
C ALA A 51 33.45 -12.17 7.93
N ASN A 52 33.81 -12.88 6.86
CA ASN A 52 33.09 -12.82 5.60
C ASN A 52 31.67 -13.43 5.70
N ASP A 53 31.49 -14.49 6.48
CA ASP A 53 30.18 -15.09 6.70
C ASP A 53 29.28 -14.12 7.47
N LEU A 54 29.82 -13.46 8.48
CA LEU A 54 29.10 -12.44 9.25
C LEU A 54 28.72 -11.23 8.38
N LEU A 55 29.63 -10.75 7.54
CA LEU A 55 29.35 -9.67 6.59
C LEU A 55 28.26 -10.05 5.60
N ARG A 56 28.32 -11.27 5.02
CA ARG A 56 27.28 -11.79 4.14
C ARG A 56 25.92 -11.87 4.85
N MET A 57 25.90 -12.38 6.08
CA MET A 57 24.68 -12.43 6.89
C MET A 57 24.18 -11.04 7.27
N TYR A 58 25.07 -10.12 7.63
CA TYR A 58 24.73 -8.75 7.93
C TYR A 58 24.05 -8.08 6.73
N TYR A 59 24.66 -8.14 5.52
CA TYR A 59 24.07 -7.58 4.32
C TYR A 59 22.78 -8.28 3.90
N LYS A 60 22.65 -9.56 4.18
CA LYS A 60 21.45 -10.34 3.85
C LYS A 60 20.26 -10.04 4.78
N TYR A 61 20.49 -9.82 6.06
CA TYR A 61 19.43 -9.75 7.08
C TYR A 61 19.25 -8.38 7.73
N ILE A 62 20.26 -7.51 7.69
CA ILE A 62 20.25 -6.21 8.34
C ILE A 62 20.57 -5.08 7.37
N GLY A 63 21.61 -5.22 6.56
CA GLY A 63 22.04 -4.21 5.59
C GLY A 63 21.20 -4.29 4.31
N VAL A 64 20.24 -3.41 4.17
CA VAL A 64 19.23 -3.40 3.09
C VAL A 64 19.77 -2.93 1.73
N LEU A 65 21.06 -2.67 1.58
CA LEU A 65 21.64 -2.23 0.32
C LEU A 65 22.07 -3.43 -0.53
N GLY A 66 21.15 -3.97 -1.34
CA GLY A 66 21.43 -4.92 -2.41
C GLY A 66 21.26 -6.41 -2.08
N GLY A 67 20.58 -6.76 -1.00
CA GLY A 67 20.17 -8.15 -0.71
C GLY A 67 18.91 -8.56 -1.47
N PRO A 68 18.60 -9.87 -1.57
CA PRO A 68 17.33 -10.32 -2.13
C PRO A 68 16.17 -9.72 -1.32
N SER A 69 15.19 -9.19 -2.03
CA SER A 69 14.00 -8.57 -1.45
C SER A 69 13.28 -9.57 -0.53
N SER A 70 12.99 -9.14 0.68
CA SER A 70 12.21 -9.95 1.61
C SER A 70 10.72 -9.70 1.38
N VAL A 71 9.96 -10.79 1.30
CA VAL A 71 8.50 -10.74 1.25
C VAL A 71 7.99 -11.11 2.64
N TYR A 72 7.17 -10.25 3.22
CA TYR A 72 6.52 -10.46 4.50
C TYR A 72 5.03 -10.70 4.28
N ARG A 73 4.54 -11.81 4.79
CA ARG A 73 3.12 -12.17 4.76
C ARG A 73 2.58 -12.16 6.18
N PHE A 74 1.60 -11.31 6.45
CA PHE A 74 0.92 -11.19 7.73
C PHE A 74 -0.48 -11.78 7.59
N GLU A 75 -0.83 -12.70 8.47
CA GLU A 75 -2.16 -13.32 8.49
C GLU A 75 -2.85 -13.06 9.84
N ALA A 76 -4.04 -12.47 9.78
CA ALA A 76 -4.92 -12.41 10.94
C ALA A 76 -5.76 -13.70 10.99
N VAL A 77 -5.64 -14.43 12.10
CA VAL A 77 -6.36 -15.70 12.30
C VAL A 77 -7.40 -15.52 13.40
N TRP A 78 -8.64 -15.87 13.10
CA TRP A 78 -9.75 -15.89 14.04
C TRP A 78 -10.41 -17.27 14.04
N HIS A 79 -10.55 -17.89 15.22
CA HIS A 79 -11.06 -19.27 15.37
C HIS A 79 -10.42 -20.29 14.41
N GLY A 80 -9.10 -20.23 14.21
CA GLY A 80 -8.35 -21.12 13.32
C GLY A 80 -8.51 -20.85 11.81
N ARG A 81 -9.23 -19.79 11.43
CA ARG A 81 -9.39 -19.38 10.03
C ARG A 81 -8.67 -18.07 9.77
N THR A 82 -7.94 -18.00 8.66
CA THR A 82 -7.35 -16.74 8.21
C THR A 82 -8.46 -15.80 7.71
N VAL A 83 -8.66 -14.67 8.41
CA VAL A 83 -9.68 -13.67 8.08
C VAL A 83 -9.12 -12.53 7.24
N ARG A 84 -7.80 -12.30 7.29
CA ARG A 84 -7.13 -11.28 6.48
C ARG A 84 -5.67 -11.66 6.27
N THR A 85 -5.19 -11.42 5.06
CA THR A 85 -3.76 -11.54 4.71
C THR A 85 -3.27 -10.20 4.17
N VAL A 86 -2.09 -9.77 4.60
CA VAL A 86 -1.38 -8.59 4.07
C VAL A 86 0.01 -9.03 3.67
N VAL A 87 0.38 -8.76 2.43
CA VAL A 87 1.73 -9.02 1.89
C VAL A 87 2.47 -7.70 1.78
N LYS A 88 3.69 -7.64 2.29
CA LYS A 88 4.61 -6.52 2.18
C LYS A 88 5.88 -6.99 1.49
N GLU A 89 6.15 -6.40 0.34
CA GLU A 89 7.34 -6.64 -0.47
C GLU A 89 7.79 -5.33 -1.12
N PRO A 90 8.98 -5.24 -1.71
CA PRO A 90 9.39 -4.08 -2.48
C PRO A 90 8.39 -3.74 -3.58
N VAL A 91 8.16 -2.46 -3.77
CA VAL A 91 7.24 -1.97 -4.81
C VAL A 91 7.79 -2.32 -6.18
N GLN A 92 7.02 -3.06 -6.95
CA GLN A 92 7.34 -3.45 -8.32
C GLN A 92 6.49 -2.70 -9.34
N SER A 93 5.28 -2.33 -8.93
CA SER A 93 4.37 -1.54 -9.77
C SER A 93 3.54 -0.60 -8.90
N VAL A 94 3.21 0.55 -9.45
CA VAL A 94 2.31 1.53 -8.86
C VAL A 94 1.02 1.53 -9.64
N ARG A 95 -0.11 1.50 -8.95
CA ARG A 95 -1.45 1.61 -9.54
C ARG A 95 -2.20 2.74 -8.87
N LEU A 96 -2.97 3.47 -9.66
CA LEU A 96 -3.96 4.41 -9.14
C LEU A 96 -5.27 3.65 -8.91
N GLU A 97 -5.84 3.80 -7.72
CA GLU A 97 -7.19 3.35 -7.37
C GLU A 97 -8.09 4.58 -7.27
N CYS A 98 -9.23 4.52 -7.94
CA CYS A 98 -10.26 5.57 -7.93
C CYS A 98 -11.59 4.96 -7.46
N VAL A 99 -12.16 5.51 -6.39
CA VAL A 99 -13.44 5.05 -5.85
C VAL A 99 -14.43 6.22 -5.78
N VAL A 100 -15.53 6.10 -6.51
CA VAL A 100 -16.69 6.99 -6.39
C VAL A 100 -17.62 6.42 -5.33
N HIS A 101 -17.77 7.11 -4.19
CA HIS A 101 -18.50 6.59 -3.03
C HIS A 101 -20.02 6.52 -3.23
N ASN A 102 -20.58 7.33 -4.10
CA ASN A 102 -21.98 7.26 -4.51
C ASN A 102 -22.06 7.34 -6.05
N PRO A 103 -22.04 6.21 -6.76
CA PRO A 103 -22.03 6.20 -8.22
C PRO A 103 -23.41 6.49 -8.87
N ILE A 104 -24.47 6.68 -8.07
CA ILE A 104 -25.80 7.03 -8.53
C ILE A 104 -26.19 8.37 -7.90
N LEU A 105 -26.20 9.42 -8.71
CA LEU A 105 -26.60 10.76 -8.31
C LEU A 105 -28.02 11.07 -8.76
N THR A 106 -28.69 11.91 -7.98
CA THR A 106 -30.08 12.34 -8.30
C THR A 106 -30.11 13.85 -8.46
N ASP A 107 -30.25 14.30 -9.71
CA ASP A 107 -30.39 15.71 -10.01
C ASP A 107 -31.85 16.16 -9.84
N GLY A 108 -32.06 17.27 -9.17
CA GLY A 108 -33.39 17.82 -8.84
C GLY A 108 -33.38 19.34 -8.74
N PRO A 109 -34.17 19.94 -7.85
CA PRO A 109 -34.14 21.35 -7.57
C PRO A 109 -32.78 21.87 -7.07
N THR A 110 -32.00 20.96 -6.46
CA THR A 110 -30.62 21.17 -6.05
C THR A 110 -29.74 20.12 -6.73
N TRP A 111 -28.49 20.48 -6.97
CA TRP A 111 -27.47 19.53 -7.44
C TRP A 111 -27.14 18.50 -6.36
N ASP A 112 -26.80 17.31 -6.80
CA ASP A 112 -26.29 16.23 -5.96
C ASP A 112 -24.78 16.04 -6.20
N CYS A 113 -24.07 15.42 -5.24
CA CYS A 113 -22.63 15.23 -5.38
C CYS A 113 -22.16 13.86 -4.86
N ALA A 114 -21.09 13.37 -5.47
CA ALA A 114 -20.35 12.19 -5.04
C ALA A 114 -18.95 12.58 -4.57
N ALA A 115 -18.53 12.01 -3.46
CA ALA A 115 -17.14 12.03 -3.05
C ALA A 115 -16.33 11.01 -3.86
N VAL A 116 -15.10 11.36 -4.24
CA VAL A 116 -14.17 10.51 -4.94
C VAL A 116 -12.91 10.39 -4.10
N SER A 117 -12.47 9.16 -3.87
CA SER A 117 -11.19 8.85 -3.24
C SER A 117 -10.19 8.34 -4.27
N LEU A 118 -8.98 8.88 -4.21
CA LEU A 118 -7.85 8.50 -5.05
C LEU A 118 -6.75 7.92 -4.15
N ARG A 119 -6.16 6.79 -4.53
CA ARG A 119 -5.11 6.13 -3.76
C ARG A 119 -4.04 5.57 -4.69
N ALA A 120 -2.78 5.82 -4.38
CA ALA A 120 -1.67 5.10 -5.00
C ALA A 120 -1.42 3.80 -4.22
N ILE A 121 -1.46 2.67 -4.88
CA ILE A 121 -1.29 1.35 -4.29
C ILE A 121 -0.22 0.55 -5.01
N ASP A 122 0.43 -0.38 -4.28
CA ASP A 122 1.38 -1.34 -4.85
C ASP A 122 0.66 -2.52 -5.53
N GLN A 123 1.43 -3.48 -6.05
CA GLN A 123 0.94 -4.72 -6.67
C GLN A 123 0.08 -5.57 -5.73
N ASN A 124 0.22 -5.41 -4.42
CA ASN A 124 -0.52 -6.14 -3.38
C ASN A 124 -1.71 -5.35 -2.80
N GLY A 125 -2.00 -4.15 -3.36
CA GLY A 125 -3.08 -3.29 -2.89
C GLY A 125 -2.74 -2.50 -1.61
N ASN A 126 -1.46 -2.43 -1.22
CA ASN A 126 -1.06 -1.61 -0.09
C ASN A 126 -0.91 -0.16 -0.51
N LEU A 127 -1.39 0.76 0.33
CA LEU A 127 -1.18 2.18 0.16
C LEU A 127 0.32 2.52 0.11
N LEU A 128 0.69 3.41 -0.81
CA LEU A 128 2.03 3.95 -0.98
C LEU A 128 2.13 5.36 -0.37
N PRO A 129 2.41 5.50 0.93
CA PRO A 129 2.32 6.78 1.64
C PRO A 129 3.35 7.81 1.18
N TYR A 130 4.40 7.37 0.47
CA TYR A 130 5.43 8.26 -0.07
C TYR A 130 5.19 8.68 -1.52
N CYS A 131 4.13 8.18 -2.16
CA CYS A 131 3.72 8.62 -3.49
C CYS A 131 3.08 10.02 -3.39
N GLY A 132 3.73 11.01 -3.98
CA GLY A 132 3.30 12.42 -4.01
C GLY A 132 2.92 12.90 -5.41
N GLU A 133 2.77 11.99 -6.37
CA GLU A 133 2.45 12.31 -7.76
C GLU A 133 1.13 13.06 -7.90
N ALA A 134 1.05 13.90 -8.95
CA ALA A 134 -0.16 14.61 -9.29
C ALA A 134 -1.09 13.72 -10.11
N VAL A 135 -2.38 13.74 -9.78
CA VAL A 135 -3.42 13.07 -10.55
C VAL A 135 -4.18 14.11 -11.36
N GLN A 136 -4.18 13.94 -12.67
CA GLN A 136 -4.99 14.73 -13.59
C GLN A 136 -6.38 14.10 -13.69
N LEU A 137 -7.41 14.93 -13.56
CA LEU A 137 -8.81 14.53 -13.57
C LEU A 137 -9.54 15.18 -14.73
N SER A 138 -10.37 14.42 -15.42
CA SER A 138 -11.33 14.94 -16.39
C SER A 138 -12.63 14.17 -16.32
N VAL A 139 -13.73 14.76 -16.75
CA VAL A 139 -15.04 14.13 -16.71
C VAL A 139 -15.73 14.26 -18.06
N GLU A 140 -16.53 13.25 -18.38
CA GLU A 140 -17.45 13.23 -19.49
C GLU A 140 -18.87 13.00 -18.96
N GLY A 141 -19.87 13.58 -19.65
CA GLY A 141 -21.29 13.44 -19.28
C GLY A 141 -21.77 14.51 -18.29
N PRO A 142 -22.94 14.30 -17.66
CA PRO A 142 -23.67 15.35 -16.93
C PRO A 142 -23.16 15.58 -15.50
N VAL A 143 -21.83 15.65 -15.32
CA VAL A 143 -21.18 15.98 -14.05
C VAL A 143 -20.02 16.95 -14.25
N LYS A 144 -19.66 17.66 -13.19
CA LYS A 144 -18.48 18.54 -13.13
C LYS A 144 -17.66 18.23 -11.90
N ILE A 145 -16.33 18.46 -11.99
CA ILE A 145 -15.43 18.38 -10.85
C ILE A 145 -15.61 19.62 -9.97
N LEU A 146 -15.80 19.42 -8.66
CA LEU A 146 -15.77 20.50 -7.67
C LEU A 146 -14.35 20.60 -7.09
N GLY A 147 -13.51 21.38 -7.74
CA GLY A 147 -12.13 21.57 -7.35
C GLY A 147 -11.19 21.64 -8.55
N PRO A 148 -9.88 21.55 -8.31
CA PRO A 148 -8.88 21.59 -9.38
C PRO A 148 -8.91 20.30 -10.21
N ALA A 149 -8.58 20.46 -11.51
CA ALA A 149 -8.44 19.33 -12.42
C ALA A 149 -7.12 18.53 -12.20
N ILE A 150 -6.19 19.08 -11.42
CA ILE A 150 -4.93 18.42 -11.03
C ILE A 150 -4.85 18.42 -9.51
N VAL A 151 -4.75 17.23 -8.91
CA VAL A 151 -4.73 17.03 -7.45
C VAL A 151 -3.46 16.27 -7.07
N PRO A 152 -2.58 16.86 -6.24
CA PRO A 152 -1.42 16.12 -5.76
C PRO A 152 -1.84 15.09 -4.70
N LEU A 153 -1.24 13.89 -4.77
CA LEU A 153 -1.36 12.91 -3.69
C LEU A 153 -0.58 13.40 -2.46
N ARG A 154 -1.16 13.21 -1.29
CA ARG A 154 -0.51 13.45 0.01
C ARG A 154 -0.63 12.20 0.87
N GLY A 155 0.50 11.63 1.27
CA GLY A 155 0.48 10.34 1.96
C GLY A 155 -0.08 9.21 1.07
N GLY A 156 0.09 9.31 -0.27
CA GLY A 156 -0.44 8.36 -1.24
C GLY A 156 -1.94 8.48 -1.50
N MET A 157 -2.61 9.53 -1.03
CA MET A 157 -4.05 9.71 -1.14
C MET A 157 -4.43 11.13 -1.55
N ALA A 158 -5.57 11.25 -2.24
CA ALA A 158 -6.24 12.50 -2.52
C ALA A 158 -7.75 12.28 -2.61
N GLY A 159 -8.50 13.36 -2.76
CA GLY A 159 -9.92 13.29 -2.97
C GLY A 159 -10.44 14.50 -3.76
N THR A 160 -11.58 14.31 -4.37
CA THR A 160 -12.34 15.36 -5.05
C THR A 160 -13.83 15.09 -4.93
N TYR A 161 -14.65 15.98 -5.45
CA TYR A 161 -16.09 15.81 -5.52
C TYR A 161 -16.57 16.01 -6.96
N LEU A 162 -17.58 15.25 -7.34
CA LEU A 162 -18.30 15.40 -8.59
C LEU A 162 -19.72 15.89 -8.29
N ALA A 163 -20.20 16.91 -9.01
CA ALA A 163 -21.56 17.41 -8.87
C ALA A 163 -22.32 17.26 -10.18
N THR A 164 -23.64 17.09 -10.09
CA THR A 164 -24.55 17.07 -11.24
C THR A 164 -24.61 18.45 -11.91
N THR A 165 -24.87 18.46 -13.23
CA THR A 165 -24.96 19.70 -14.06
C THR A 165 -26.35 20.02 -14.55
N GLY A 166 -27.38 19.32 -14.08
CA GLY A 166 -28.75 19.59 -14.47
C GLY A 166 -29.32 18.60 -15.49
N GLU A 167 -28.55 17.66 -15.98
CA GLU A 167 -28.97 16.67 -16.96
C GLU A 167 -28.88 15.25 -16.38
N ALA A 168 -29.70 14.33 -16.90
CA ALA A 168 -29.59 12.91 -16.59
C ALA A 168 -28.74 12.20 -17.64
N GLY A 169 -28.03 11.15 -17.22
CA GLY A 169 -27.22 10.36 -18.14
C GLY A 169 -26.10 9.61 -17.45
N ARG A 170 -25.31 8.92 -18.24
CA ARG A 170 -24.07 8.30 -17.79
C ARG A 170 -22.93 9.33 -17.82
N ALA A 171 -22.11 9.27 -16.81
CA ALA A 171 -20.89 10.05 -16.72
C ALA A 171 -19.69 9.15 -16.46
N VAL A 172 -18.50 9.60 -16.84
CA VAL A 172 -17.23 8.91 -16.62
C VAL A 172 -16.22 9.91 -16.08
N LEU A 173 -15.57 9.55 -14.97
CA LEU A 173 -14.40 10.24 -14.46
C LEU A 173 -13.15 9.54 -14.96
N HIS A 174 -12.26 10.26 -15.62
CA HIS A 174 -10.94 9.78 -16.04
C HIS A 174 -9.89 10.32 -15.08
N CYS A 175 -9.02 9.44 -14.62
CA CYS A 175 -7.93 9.76 -13.71
C CYS A 175 -6.62 9.29 -14.32
N ARG A 176 -5.66 10.22 -14.49
CA ARG A 176 -4.32 9.95 -15.03
C ARG A 176 -3.26 10.32 -14.01
N MET A 177 -2.32 9.42 -13.76
CA MET A 177 -1.15 9.64 -12.92
C MET A 177 0.09 9.16 -13.64
N GLU A 178 1.19 9.92 -13.60
CA GLU A 178 2.45 9.50 -14.20
C GLU A 178 2.95 8.20 -13.53
N GLY A 179 3.41 7.26 -14.35
CA GLY A 179 3.90 5.96 -13.89
C GLY A 179 2.83 4.94 -13.53
N ALA A 180 1.53 5.23 -13.72
CA ALA A 180 0.44 4.31 -13.55
C ALA A 180 -0.46 4.24 -14.79
N LEU A 181 -1.25 3.17 -14.91
CA LEU A 181 -2.29 3.08 -15.93
C LEU A 181 -3.42 4.07 -15.64
N ASP A 182 -4.00 4.63 -16.69
CA ASP A 182 -5.18 5.47 -16.61
C ASP A 182 -6.36 4.68 -16.01
N VAL A 183 -7.15 5.33 -15.16
CA VAL A 183 -8.28 4.72 -14.46
C VAL A 183 -9.56 5.47 -14.81
N GLU A 184 -10.63 4.73 -15.07
CA GLU A 184 -11.94 5.27 -15.34
C GLU A 184 -12.93 4.82 -14.26
N ALA A 185 -13.79 5.74 -13.83
CA ALA A 185 -14.87 5.45 -12.89
C ALA A 185 -16.21 5.94 -13.46
N ALA A 186 -17.14 5.00 -13.67
CA ALA A 186 -18.45 5.32 -14.20
C ALA A 186 -19.45 5.67 -13.09
N LEU A 187 -20.31 6.63 -13.37
CA LEU A 187 -21.43 7.00 -12.52
C LEU A 187 -22.68 7.34 -13.37
N THR A 188 -23.83 7.36 -12.73
CA THR A 188 -25.11 7.63 -13.39
C THR A 188 -25.83 8.77 -12.69
N VAL A 189 -26.28 9.75 -13.47
CA VAL A 189 -27.14 10.83 -12.99
C VAL A 189 -28.58 10.51 -13.39
N ARG A 190 -29.49 10.50 -12.43
CA ARG A 190 -30.93 10.34 -12.63
C ARG A 190 -31.64 11.66 -12.36
N LYS A 191 -32.71 11.96 -13.10
CA LYS A 191 -33.62 13.03 -12.72
C LYS A 191 -34.50 12.56 -11.57
N ARG A 192 -34.67 13.43 -10.60
CA ARG A 192 -35.71 13.25 -9.59
C ARG A 192 -37.07 13.30 -10.31
N SER A 193 -37.78 12.20 -10.32
CA SER A 193 -39.17 12.20 -10.78
C SER A 193 -39.93 13.17 -9.87
N GLY A 194 -40.52 14.24 -10.47
CA GLY A 194 -41.34 15.15 -9.72
C GLY A 194 -42.45 14.35 -9.02
N ALA A 195 -42.45 14.39 -7.70
CA ALA A 195 -43.68 14.11 -6.99
C ALA A 195 -44.64 15.24 -7.45
N GLU A 196 -45.64 14.82 -8.17
CA GLU A 196 -46.79 15.61 -8.53
C GLU A 196 -47.20 16.44 -7.30
N ASN A 197 -47.29 17.78 -7.48
CA ASN A 197 -47.92 18.62 -6.51
C ASN A 197 -49.34 18.12 -6.31
N ALA A 198 -49.53 17.35 -5.26
CA ALA A 198 -50.85 17.13 -4.71
C ALA A 198 -51.21 18.42 -3.96
N ASN A 199 -52.18 19.08 -4.51
CA ASN A 199 -52.97 20.20 -4.03
C ASN A 199 -53.26 20.12 -2.54
#